data_7dace1c7bf169abc4214e7cb137386ff
#
_entry.id   7dace1c7bf169abc4214e7cb137386ff
#
_cell.length_a   1.000
_cell.length_b   1.000
_cell.length_c   1.000
_cell.angle_alpha   90.00
_cell.angle_beta   90.00
_cell.angle_gamma   90.00
#
_symmetry.space_group_name_H-M   'P 1'
#
loop_
_entity.id
_entity.type
_entity.pdbx_description
1 polymer ?
#
loop_
_entity_poly.entity_id
_entity_poly.type
_entity_poly.pdbx_seq_one_letter_code
_entity_poly.pdbx_strand_id
1 'polypeptide(L)'
;MQLLLSTWAEAEAYLKTSKGIIMPIGSTEQHGPNGLIGTDAICAEVVARGVGDATGAMVGPTIPVGMAVHHMDFAGSMTLKPSTLIALLRDYVMSLAEHGFERFFFVNGHGGNVASVRAAFYEIYAENRALRGRQAPELRCTLVNWWENQEIGRLSRELFGGKEGSHATPSEVSLTQYAYPESIKTAAMDPETASPGGFYDARDFRRRHPDGRIGSAPGLASPEHGKRLFDTAVEAISRQYGAFLAEA
;
A
#
# COMPACT_ATOMS: atom_id res chain seq x y z
N MET A 1 2.16 -14.83 9.43
CA MET A 1 3.30 -15.57 8.79
C MET A 1 3.81 -14.77 7.59
N GLN A 2 5.12 -14.71 7.35
CA GLN A 2 5.70 -13.99 6.20
C GLN A 2 6.31 -14.99 5.20
N LEU A 3 5.88 -14.96 3.95
CA LEU A 3 6.36 -15.87 2.91
C LEU A 3 7.90 -15.81 2.73
N LEU A 4 8.48 -14.61 2.80
CA LEU A 4 9.94 -14.41 2.69
C LEU A 4 10.75 -15.10 3.82
N LEU A 5 10.12 -15.36 4.95
CA LEU A 5 10.74 -15.99 6.11
C LEU A 5 10.26 -17.43 6.31
N SER A 6 9.51 -17.98 5.35
CA SER A 6 9.00 -19.34 5.38
C SER A 6 9.81 -20.25 4.45
N THR A 7 9.86 -21.51 4.81
CA THR A 7 10.32 -22.58 3.91
C THR A 7 9.19 -22.98 2.95
N TRP A 8 9.53 -23.64 1.85
CA TRP A 8 8.52 -24.18 0.93
C TRP A 8 7.57 -25.18 1.60
N ALA A 9 8.07 -25.98 2.57
CA ALA A 9 7.26 -26.96 3.31
C ALA A 9 6.24 -26.27 4.24
N GLU A 10 6.60 -25.12 4.84
CA GLU A 10 5.67 -24.29 5.64
C GLU A 10 4.60 -23.65 4.76
N ALA A 11 4.96 -23.21 3.55
CA ALA A 11 3.99 -22.70 2.59
C ALA A 11 3.00 -23.79 2.14
N GLU A 12 3.47 -25.02 1.87
CA GLU A 12 2.59 -26.17 1.59
C GLU A 12 1.67 -26.52 2.78
N ALA A 13 2.19 -26.44 4.00
CA ALA A 13 1.38 -26.69 5.20
C ALA A 13 0.30 -25.61 5.35
N TYR A 14 0.62 -24.35 5.13
CA TYR A 14 -0.33 -23.23 5.15
C TYR A 14 -1.44 -23.44 4.11
N LEU A 15 -1.12 -23.84 2.89
CA LEU A 15 -2.08 -24.05 1.80
C LEU A 15 -3.08 -25.18 2.05
N LYS A 16 -2.84 -26.04 3.04
CA LYS A 16 -3.82 -27.06 3.50
C LYS A 16 -4.96 -26.44 4.31
N THR A 17 -4.76 -25.26 4.87
CA THR A 17 -5.72 -24.61 5.77
C THR A 17 -6.27 -23.29 5.22
N SER A 18 -5.53 -22.59 4.35
CA SER A 18 -5.93 -21.33 3.77
C SER A 18 -5.39 -21.18 2.34
N LYS A 19 -6.18 -20.55 1.48
CA LYS A 19 -5.83 -20.21 0.10
C LYS A 19 -5.56 -18.71 -0.08
N GLY A 20 -5.61 -17.94 1.02
CA GLY A 20 -5.46 -16.49 1.00
C GLY A 20 -4.02 -16.04 1.22
N ILE A 21 -3.64 -14.95 0.58
CA ILE A 21 -2.37 -14.27 0.81
C ILE A 21 -2.58 -12.75 0.78
N ILE A 22 -1.93 -12.05 1.70
CA ILE A 22 -1.92 -10.58 1.76
C ILE A 22 -0.69 -10.09 0.99
N MET A 23 -0.90 -9.19 0.02
CA MET A 23 0.14 -8.64 -0.84
C MET A 23 0.32 -7.14 -0.57
N PRO A 24 1.33 -6.71 0.20
CA PRO A 24 1.60 -5.28 0.38
C PRO A 24 2.20 -4.68 -0.89
N ILE A 25 1.68 -3.52 -1.29
CA ILE A 25 2.16 -2.75 -2.44
C ILE A 25 2.19 -1.26 -2.11
N GLY A 26 3.30 -0.60 -2.38
CA GLY A 26 3.47 0.83 -2.17
C GLY A 26 4.23 1.50 -3.29
N SER A 27 5.01 2.50 -2.95
CA SER A 27 5.88 3.24 -3.87
C SER A 27 7.15 3.69 -3.13
N THR A 28 8.19 3.97 -3.90
CA THR A 28 9.41 4.65 -3.46
C THR A 28 9.44 6.00 -4.12
N GLU A 29 8.91 7.02 -3.43
CA GLU A 29 8.73 8.38 -3.96
C GLU A 29 8.85 9.44 -2.87
N GLN A 30 9.07 10.68 -3.27
CA GLN A 30 9.16 11.79 -2.34
C GLN A 30 7.88 11.93 -1.49
N HIS A 31 8.02 12.30 -0.21
CA HIS A 31 6.94 12.56 0.74
C HIS A 31 7.17 13.85 1.53
N GLY A 32 7.36 14.94 0.78
CA GLY A 32 7.62 16.25 1.39
C GLY A 32 8.98 16.30 2.09
N PRO A 33 9.21 17.37 2.89
CA PRO A 33 10.52 17.62 3.47
C PRO A 33 10.93 16.67 4.60
N ASN A 34 9.98 16.03 5.29
CA ASN A 34 10.23 15.17 6.45
C ASN A 34 9.73 13.73 6.31
N GLY A 35 8.97 13.41 5.25
CA GLY A 35 8.53 12.05 4.97
C GLY A 35 9.66 11.21 4.37
N LEU A 36 9.70 9.94 4.72
CA LEU A 36 10.66 8.99 4.14
C LEU A 36 10.30 8.70 2.68
N ILE A 37 11.30 8.50 1.85
CA ILE A 37 11.05 8.23 0.42
C ILE A 37 10.34 6.88 0.18
N GLY A 38 10.42 5.96 1.12
CA GLY A 38 9.70 4.68 1.10
C GLY A 38 8.38 4.68 1.86
N THR A 39 7.80 5.84 2.19
CA THR A 39 6.60 5.97 3.05
C THR A 39 5.48 5.02 2.63
N ASP A 40 5.11 5.00 1.37
CA ASP A 40 4.00 4.15 0.88
C ASP A 40 4.28 2.66 1.05
N ALA A 41 5.50 2.23 0.71
CA ALA A 41 5.90 0.84 0.85
C ALA A 41 5.94 0.41 2.32
N ILE A 42 6.46 1.27 3.20
CA ILE A 42 6.51 1.05 4.64
C ILE A 42 5.10 0.96 5.22
N CYS A 43 4.21 1.89 4.90
CA CYS A 43 2.83 1.88 5.38
C CYS A 43 2.10 0.60 4.97
N ALA A 44 2.19 0.22 3.69
CA ALA A 44 1.59 -1.01 3.19
C ALA A 44 2.13 -2.26 3.89
N GLU A 45 3.46 -2.34 4.06
CA GLU A 45 4.13 -3.48 4.68
C GLU A 45 3.75 -3.63 6.15
N VAL A 46 3.84 -2.54 6.92
CA VAL A 46 3.60 -2.55 8.37
C VAL A 46 2.15 -2.94 8.66
N VAL A 47 1.19 -2.36 7.93
CA VAL A 47 -0.23 -2.72 8.06
C VAL A 47 -0.48 -4.15 7.63
N ALA A 48 0.05 -4.59 6.48
CA ALA A 48 -0.14 -5.97 6.01
C ALA A 48 0.43 -7.00 6.99
N ARG A 49 1.60 -6.75 7.58
CA ARG A 49 2.19 -7.61 8.62
C ARG A 49 1.31 -7.65 9.87
N GLY A 50 0.83 -6.50 10.33
CA GLY A 50 -0.08 -6.44 11.48
C GLY A 50 -1.37 -7.25 11.24
N VAL A 51 -1.96 -7.14 10.04
CA VAL A 51 -3.12 -7.96 9.64
C VAL A 51 -2.76 -9.45 9.60
N GLY A 52 -1.60 -9.78 9.03
CA GLY A 52 -1.11 -11.16 9.00
C GLY A 52 -0.93 -11.77 10.39
N ASP A 53 -0.38 -11.00 11.33
CA ASP A 53 -0.19 -11.42 12.73
C ASP A 53 -1.54 -11.58 13.47
N ALA A 54 -2.48 -10.68 13.21
CA ALA A 54 -3.82 -10.72 13.83
C ALA A 54 -4.71 -11.85 13.30
N THR A 55 -4.54 -12.26 12.02
CA THR A 55 -5.43 -13.22 11.34
C THR A 55 -4.78 -14.58 11.08
N GLY A 56 -3.48 -14.73 11.29
CA GLY A 56 -2.72 -15.92 10.87
C GLY A 56 -2.46 -16.01 9.37
N ALA A 57 -2.78 -14.96 8.61
CA ALA A 57 -2.63 -14.96 7.16
C ALA A 57 -1.16 -14.97 6.72
N MET A 58 -0.89 -15.60 5.58
CA MET A 58 0.39 -15.47 4.86
C MET A 58 0.50 -14.06 4.29
N VAL A 59 1.65 -13.41 4.52
CA VAL A 59 1.97 -12.10 3.92
C VAL A 59 3.08 -12.30 2.89
N GLY A 60 2.80 -11.92 1.66
CA GLY A 60 3.76 -11.95 0.55
C GLY A 60 4.84 -10.88 0.66
N PRO A 61 5.84 -10.90 -0.23
CA PRO A 61 6.86 -9.87 -0.29
C PRO A 61 6.24 -8.51 -0.65
N THR A 62 6.73 -7.46 0.00
CA THR A 62 6.31 -6.09 -0.32
C THR A 62 6.76 -5.71 -1.72
N ILE A 63 5.87 -5.09 -2.51
CA ILE A 63 6.17 -4.49 -3.80
C ILE A 63 6.49 -3.01 -3.55
N PRO A 64 7.79 -2.63 -3.47
CA PRO A 64 8.18 -1.32 -2.94
C PRO A 64 8.23 -0.22 -4.00
N VAL A 65 8.07 -0.56 -5.28
CA VAL A 65 8.08 0.41 -6.39
C VAL A 65 6.79 0.28 -7.19
N GLY A 66 6.02 1.36 -7.23
CA GLY A 66 4.76 1.46 -7.92
C GLY A 66 4.78 2.42 -9.12
N MET A 67 3.60 2.93 -9.48
CA MET A 67 3.41 3.92 -10.55
C MET A 67 3.49 5.34 -9.97
N ALA A 68 4.65 5.97 -10.02
CA ALA A 68 4.97 7.26 -9.43
C ALA A 68 5.58 8.26 -10.44
N VAL A 69 5.16 8.21 -11.71
CA VAL A 69 5.73 9.04 -12.79
C VAL A 69 5.66 10.55 -12.49
N HIS A 70 4.67 10.97 -11.73
CA HIS A 70 4.46 12.36 -11.35
C HIS A 70 5.41 12.86 -10.24
N HIS A 71 6.19 11.98 -9.62
CA HIS A 71 7.19 12.34 -8.61
C HIS A 71 8.64 12.36 -9.14
N MET A 72 8.83 12.12 -10.45
CA MET A 72 10.18 11.92 -11.02
C MET A 72 11.07 13.18 -11.07
N ASP A 73 10.52 14.36 -10.86
CA ASP A 73 11.32 15.59 -10.72
C ASP A 73 11.85 15.80 -9.28
N PHE A 74 11.68 14.79 -8.41
CA PHE A 74 12.28 14.74 -7.07
C PHE A 74 13.28 13.60 -6.97
N ALA A 75 14.51 13.94 -6.58
CA ALA A 75 15.60 12.97 -6.51
C ALA A 75 15.29 11.78 -5.58
N GLY A 76 15.64 10.59 -6.03
CA GLY A 76 15.44 9.33 -5.30
C GLY A 76 14.08 8.68 -5.54
N SER A 77 13.10 9.37 -6.15
CA SER A 77 11.85 8.74 -6.57
C SER A 77 12.09 7.71 -7.67
N MET A 78 11.40 6.58 -7.58
CA MET A 78 11.44 5.49 -8.55
C MET A 78 10.04 5.22 -9.09
N THR A 79 9.93 4.81 -10.34
CA THR A 79 8.62 4.49 -10.93
C THR A 79 8.69 3.31 -11.87
N LEU A 80 7.61 2.53 -11.89
CA LEU A 80 7.30 1.62 -12.98
C LEU A 80 6.30 2.27 -13.94
N LYS A 81 6.39 1.96 -15.22
CA LYS A 81 5.29 2.27 -16.15
C LYS A 81 4.05 1.47 -15.75
N PRO A 82 2.83 1.97 -15.97
CA PRO A 82 1.60 1.21 -15.71
C PRO A 82 1.63 -0.20 -16.31
N SER A 83 2.08 -0.34 -17.57
CA SER A 83 2.19 -1.64 -18.24
C SER A 83 3.19 -2.60 -17.56
N THR A 84 4.30 -2.07 -17.03
CA THR A 84 5.29 -2.88 -16.30
C THR A 84 4.73 -3.34 -14.96
N LEU A 85 4.04 -2.45 -14.24
CA LEU A 85 3.40 -2.78 -12.97
C LEU A 85 2.31 -3.85 -13.16
N ILE A 86 1.48 -3.71 -14.20
CA ILE A 86 0.46 -4.71 -14.56
C ILE A 86 1.11 -6.08 -14.82
N ALA A 87 2.17 -6.13 -15.63
CA ALA A 87 2.87 -7.37 -15.94
C ALA A 87 3.49 -8.01 -14.68
N LEU A 88 4.14 -7.21 -13.82
CA LEU A 88 4.74 -7.66 -12.58
C LEU A 88 3.69 -8.29 -11.64
N LEU A 89 2.56 -7.61 -11.46
CA LEU A 89 1.48 -8.10 -10.59
C LEU A 89 0.87 -9.39 -11.13
N ARG A 90 0.66 -9.48 -12.44
CA ARG A 90 0.21 -10.69 -13.10
C ARG A 90 1.16 -11.85 -12.84
N ASP A 91 2.46 -11.66 -13.06
CA ASP A 91 3.46 -12.70 -12.88
C ASP A 91 3.54 -13.17 -11.41
N TYR A 92 3.42 -12.25 -10.45
CA TYR A 92 3.38 -12.58 -9.02
C TYR A 92 2.16 -13.42 -8.66
N VAL A 93 0.99 -13.00 -9.09
CA VAL A 93 -0.27 -13.71 -8.78
C VAL A 93 -0.30 -15.07 -9.49
N MET A 94 0.06 -15.12 -10.76
CA MET A 94 0.01 -16.37 -11.52
C MET A 94 0.99 -17.41 -10.99
N SER A 95 2.21 -17.01 -10.58
CA SER A 95 3.18 -17.94 -9.98
C SER A 95 2.70 -18.51 -8.63
N LEU A 96 2.09 -17.68 -7.79
CA LEU A 96 1.51 -18.14 -6.52
C LEU A 96 0.26 -19.00 -6.73
N ALA A 97 -0.53 -18.69 -7.75
CA ALA A 97 -1.71 -19.46 -8.12
C ALA A 97 -1.36 -20.88 -8.63
N GLU A 98 -0.18 -21.08 -9.23
CA GLU A 98 0.31 -22.41 -9.59
C GLU A 98 0.52 -23.32 -8.37
N HIS A 99 0.85 -22.74 -7.23
CA HIS A 99 1.03 -23.44 -5.95
C HIS A 99 -0.25 -23.61 -5.14
N GLY A 100 -1.36 -22.99 -5.58
CA GLY A 100 -2.68 -23.17 -4.98
C GLY A 100 -3.17 -22.00 -4.14
N PHE A 101 -2.54 -20.82 -4.20
CA PHE A 101 -3.16 -19.59 -3.71
C PHE A 101 -4.29 -19.17 -4.65
N GLU A 102 -5.43 -18.76 -4.08
CA GLU A 102 -6.63 -18.41 -4.86
C GLU A 102 -7.22 -17.04 -4.48
N ARG A 103 -6.87 -16.51 -3.32
CA ARG A 103 -7.41 -15.26 -2.75
C ARG A 103 -6.25 -14.28 -2.49
N PHE A 104 -6.16 -13.24 -3.30
CA PHE A 104 -5.07 -12.24 -3.27
C PHE A 104 -5.61 -10.91 -2.75
N PHE A 105 -5.22 -10.57 -1.54
CA PHE A 105 -5.67 -9.36 -0.84
C PHE A 105 -4.54 -8.31 -0.84
N PHE A 106 -4.63 -7.32 -1.73
CA PHE A 106 -3.62 -6.27 -1.83
C PHE A 106 -3.89 -5.17 -0.82
N VAL A 107 -2.89 -4.89 0.05
CA VAL A 107 -2.85 -3.73 0.93
C VAL A 107 -1.98 -2.68 0.27
N ASN A 108 -2.60 -1.59 -0.18
CA ASN A 108 -1.94 -0.53 -0.92
C ASN A 108 -1.60 0.67 -0.05
N GLY A 109 -0.38 1.19 -0.23
CA GLY A 109 0.11 2.42 0.40
C GLY A 109 0.13 3.63 -0.53
N HIS A 110 -0.12 3.47 -1.86
CA HIS A 110 0.08 4.54 -2.85
C HIS A 110 -1.12 4.73 -3.78
N GLY A 111 -1.66 5.95 -3.81
CA GLY A 111 -2.82 6.27 -4.64
C GLY A 111 -2.60 6.07 -6.15
N GLY A 112 -1.37 6.33 -6.63
CA GLY A 112 -1.00 6.15 -8.04
C GLY A 112 -1.08 4.70 -8.54
N ASN A 113 -1.03 3.71 -7.66
CA ASN A 113 -1.12 2.30 -8.02
C ASN A 113 -2.52 1.86 -8.41
N VAL A 114 -3.57 2.51 -7.88
CA VAL A 114 -4.96 2.01 -7.89
C VAL A 114 -5.43 1.61 -9.28
N ALA A 115 -5.23 2.47 -10.28
CA ALA A 115 -5.68 2.20 -11.64
C ALA A 115 -4.95 1.00 -12.27
N SER A 116 -3.63 0.93 -12.10
CA SER A 116 -2.79 -0.15 -12.65
C SER A 116 -3.06 -1.49 -11.97
N VAL A 117 -3.24 -1.50 -10.65
CA VAL A 117 -3.56 -2.73 -9.90
C VAL A 117 -4.92 -3.28 -10.31
N ARG A 118 -5.94 -2.43 -10.43
CA ARG A 118 -7.26 -2.86 -10.90
C ARG A 118 -7.23 -3.38 -12.33
N ALA A 119 -6.44 -2.76 -13.21
CA ALA A 119 -6.25 -3.28 -14.58
C ALA A 119 -5.53 -4.65 -14.57
N ALA A 120 -4.54 -4.84 -13.71
CA ALA A 120 -3.83 -6.11 -13.57
C ALA A 120 -4.77 -7.26 -13.18
N PHE A 121 -5.80 -7.02 -12.37
CA PHE A 121 -6.77 -8.07 -12.01
C PHE A 121 -7.49 -8.64 -13.22
N TYR A 122 -7.86 -7.80 -14.20
CA TYR A 122 -8.48 -8.28 -15.43
C TYR A 122 -7.51 -9.08 -16.31
N GLU A 123 -6.24 -8.69 -16.38
CA GLU A 123 -5.20 -9.46 -17.08
C GLU A 123 -4.98 -10.82 -16.41
N ILE A 124 -4.93 -10.87 -15.07
CA ILE A 124 -4.82 -12.11 -14.29
C ILE A 124 -5.98 -13.05 -14.59
N TYR A 125 -7.22 -12.56 -14.57
CA TYR A 125 -8.39 -13.39 -14.83
C TYR A 125 -8.43 -13.89 -16.27
N ALA A 126 -8.05 -13.05 -17.23
CA ALA A 126 -7.98 -13.42 -18.64
C ALA A 126 -6.91 -14.52 -18.87
N GLU A 127 -5.72 -14.35 -18.30
CA GLU A 127 -4.63 -15.32 -18.44
C GLU A 127 -4.94 -16.65 -17.73
N ASN A 128 -5.45 -16.60 -16.49
CA ASN A 128 -5.88 -17.80 -15.77
C ASN A 128 -6.88 -18.63 -16.58
N ARG A 129 -7.88 -17.94 -17.19
CA ARG A 129 -8.86 -18.60 -18.06
C ARG A 129 -8.24 -19.15 -19.35
N ALA A 130 -7.30 -18.43 -19.97
CA ALA A 130 -6.64 -18.86 -21.20
C ALA A 130 -5.78 -20.10 -20.98
N LEU A 131 -5.01 -20.16 -19.88
CA LEU A 131 -4.11 -21.25 -19.57
C LEU A 131 -4.83 -22.54 -19.09
N ARG A 132 -5.90 -22.38 -18.31
CA ARG A 132 -6.55 -23.49 -17.57
C ARG A 132 -7.97 -23.80 -18.04
N GLY A 133 -8.51 -23.02 -18.97
CA GLY A 133 -9.86 -23.20 -19.52
C GLY A 133 -10.96 -23.00 -18.46
N ARG A 134 -12.09 -23.71 -18.65
CA ARG A 134 -13.23 -23.63 -17.74
C ARG A 134 -13.01 -24.29 -16.38
N GLN A 135 -11.95 -25.08 -16.25
CA GLN A 135 -11.56 -25.76 -14.99
C GLN A 135 -10.53 -24.97 -14.19
N ALA A 136 -10.22 -23.74 -14.62
CA ALA A 136 -9.34 -22.84 -13.88
C ALA A 136 -9.84 -22.65 -12.45
N PRO A 137 -8.97 -22.65 -11.42
CA PRO A 137 -9.36 -22.25 -10.09
C PRO A 137 -9.91 -20.83 -10.13
N GLU A 138 -10.90 -20.55 -9.32
CA GLU A 138 -11.48 -19.22 -9.24
C GLU A 138 -10.55 -18.28 -8.46
N LEU A 139 -9.72 -17.57 -9.18
CA LEU A 139 -8.87 -16.55 -8.59
C LEU A 139 -9.70 -15.32 -8.23
N ARG A 140 -9.49 -14.78 -7.04
CA ARG A 140 -10.05 -13.51 -6.60
C ARG A 140 -8.96 -12.59 -6.11
N CYS A 141 -8.97 -11.35 -6.62
CA CYS A 141 -8.06 -10.29 -6.23
C CYS A 141 -8.87 -9.11 -5.72
N THR A 142 -8.45 -8.52 -4.63
CA THR A 142 -9.01 -7.27 -4.12
C THR A 142 -7.91 -6.30 -3.75
N LEU A 143 -8.23 -5.00 -3.75
CA LEU A 143 -7.33 -3.91 -3.39
C LEU A 143 -8.00 -3.08 -2.30
N VAL A 144 -7.33 -2.94 -1.18
CA VAL A 144 -7.70 -2.00 -0.11
C VAL A 144 -6.59 -0.96 0.04
N ASN A 145 -6.96 0.30 0.06
CA ASN A 145 -6.06 1.39 0.43
C ASN A 145 -6.11 1.53 1.95
N TRP A 146 -4.97 1.44 2.64
CA TRP A 146 -4.96 1.37 4.09
C TRP A 146 -5.64 2.57 4.75
N TRP A 147 -5.66 3.73 4.08
CA TRP A 147 -6.23 4.99 4.60
C TRP A 147 -7.72 5.19 4.28
N GLU A 148 -8.34 4.42 3.38
CA GLU A 148 -9.72 4.67 2.91
C GLU A 148 -10.83 4.08 3.79
N ASN A 149 -10.48 3.41 4.86
CA ASN A 149 -11.48 2.90 5.80
C ASN A 149 -12.14 4.04 6.59
N GLN A 150 -13.45 3.93 6.88
CA GLN A 150 -14.20 4.97 7.61
C GLN A 150 -13.64 5.24 9.00
N GLU A 151 -13.16 4.22 9.70
CA GLU A 151 -12.60 4.33 11.05
C GLU A 151 -11.28 5.07 11.02
N ILE A 152 -10.42 4.74 10.07
CA ILE A 152 -9.14 5.42 9.85
C ILE A 152 -9.38 6.87 9.45
N GLY A 153 -10.29 7.12 8.51
CA GLY A 153 -10.62 8.48 8.09
C GLY A 153 -11.26 9.33 9.21
N ARG A 154 -11.97 8.71 10.17
CA ARG A 154 -12.46 9.40 11.36
C ARG A 154 -11.32 9.76 12.29
N LEU A 155 -10.43 8.81 12.56
CA LEU A 155 -9.26 9.01 13.39
C LEU A 155 -8.32 10.07 12.80
N SER A 156 -8.05 10.04 11.48
CA SER A 156 -7.25 11.06 10.80
C SER A 156 -7.84 12.46 10.96
N ARG A 157 -9.17 12.61 10.81
CA ARG A 157 -9.84 13.89 11.06
C ARG A 157 -9.76 14.35 12.53
N GLU A 158 -9.84 13.42 13.47
CA GLU A 158 -9.66 13.71 14.91
C GLU A 158 -8.24 14.25 15.19
N LEU A 159 -7.22 13.58 14.63
CA LEU A 159 -5.81 13.88 14.89
C LEU A 159 -5.33 15.14 14.17
N PHE A 160 -5.74 15.34 12.92
CA PHE A 160 -5.14 16.35 12.03
C PHE A 160 -6.13 17.39 11.51
N GLY A 161 -7.42 17.21 11.77
CA GLY A 161 -8.46 18.13 11.27
C GLY A 161 -8.49 18.18 9.74
N GLY A 162 -8.47 19.42 9.19
CA GLY A 162 -8.42 19.65 7.74
C GLY A 162 -7.01 19.67 7.14
N LYS A 163 -5.98 19.27 7.89
CA LYS A 163 -4.56 19.36 7.50
C LYS A 163 -3.98 18.06 6.97
N GLU A 164 -4.83 17.06 6.73
CA GLU A 164 -4.42 15.76 6.16
C GLU A 164 -3.87 15.91 4.74
N GLY A 165 -4.59 16.61 3.87
CA GLY A 165 -4.19 16.77 2.47
C GLY A 165 -4.38 15.49 1.65
N SER A 166 -3.62 15.37 0.56
CA SER A 166 -3.71 14.23 -0.37
C SER A 166 -2.36 13.59 -0.72
N HIS A 167 -1.24 14.18 -0.30
CA HIS A 167 0.10 13.63 -0.45
C HIS A 167 1.05 14.21 0.61
N ALA A 168 2.00 13.40 1.05
CA ALA A 168 2.87 13.67 2.19
C ALA A 168 2.03 14.02 3.44
N THR A 169 1.07 13.14 3.74
CA THR A 169 0.06 13.37 4.77
C THR A 169 0.64 13.15 6.18
N PRO A 170 0.13 13.83 7.21
CA PRO A 170 0.57 13.57 8.57
C PRO A 170 0.23 12.17 9.06
N SER A 171 -0.81 11.51 8.51
CA SER A 171 -1.15 10.14 8.88
C SER A 171 -0.10 9.13 8.41
N GLU A 172 0.31 9.18 7.13
CA GLU A 172 1.31 8.25 6.60
C GLU A 172 2.70 8.50 7.18
N VAL A 173 3.08 9.78 7.38
CA VAL A 173 4.35 10.13 8.05
C VAL A 173 4.34 9.67 9.51
N SER A 174 3.20 9.77 10.22
CA SER A 174 3.08 9.24 11.59
C SER A 174 3.27 7.72 11.62
N LEU A 175 2.68 7.00 10.67
CA LEU A 175 2.81 5.54 10.58
C LEU A 175 4.26 5.12 10.32
N THR A 176 4.99 5.84 9.46
CA THR A 176 6.42 5.57 9.25
C THR A 176 7.27 5.91 10.47
N GLN A 177 6.94 6.98 11.21
CA GLN A 177 7.62 7.33 12.47
C GLN A 177 7.40 6.29 13.57
N TYR A 178 6.20 5.70 13.63
CA TYR A 178 5.92 4.59 14.53
C TYR A 178 6.74 3.35 14.16
N ALA A 179 6.81 3.03 12.87
CA ALA A 179 7.52 1.85 12.39
C ALA A 179 9.05 1.98 12.48
N TYR A 180 9.59 3.19 12.28
CA TYR A 180 11.03 3.48 12.24
C TYR A 180 11.35 4.75 13.05
N PRO A 181 11.21 4.72 14.38
CA PRO A 181 11.42 5.89 15.23
C PRO A 181 12.84 6.46 15.15
N GLU A 182 13.83 5.61 14.86
CA GLU A 182 15.23 6.02 14.65
C GLU A 182 15.45 6.79 13.33
N SER A 183 14.49 6.76 12.41
CA SER A 183 14.59 7.38 11.08
C SER A 183 13.77 8.67 10.96
N ILE A 184 13.21 9.19 12.05
CA ILE A 184 12.41 10.42 12.06
C ILE A 184 13.23 11.59 11.50
N LYS A 185 12.62 12.33 10.57
CA LYS A 185 13.20 13.55 9.98
C LYS A 185 12.41 14.77 10.41
N THR A 186 13.12 15.87 10.62
CA THR A 186 12.54 17.17 10.91
C THR A 186 12.94 18.15 9.82
N ALA A 187 11.98 18.99 9.41
CA ALA A 187 12.23 20.05 8.44
C ALA A 187 11.32 21.26 8.76
N ALA A 188 11.82 22.45 8.52
CA ALA A 188 10.98 23.64 8.53
C ALA A 188 10.02 23.61 7.34
N MET A 189 8.77 23.98 7.57
CA MET A 189 7.72 24.03 6.55
C MET A 189 7.06 25.40 6.56
N ASP A 190 7.15 26.10 5.44
CA ASP A 190 6.50 27.38 5.22
C ASP A 190 5.77 27.34 3.86
N PRO A 191 4.44 27.45 3.84
CA PRO A 191 3.53 27.49 5.00
C PRO A 191 3.48 26.14 5.76
N GLU A 192 3.01 26.15 7.02
CA GLU A 192 2.83 24.92 7.82
C GLU A 192 1.98 23.87 7.06
N THR A 193 0.85 24.31 6.50
CA THR A 193 -0.01 23.49 5.64
C THR A 193 0.20 23.87 4.18
N ALA A 194 0.60 22.94 3.34
CA ALA A 194 0.80 23.18 1.92
C ALA A 194 -0.51 23.49 1.20
N SER A 195 -0.42 24.18 0.06
CA SER A 195 -1.58 24.47 -0.78
C SER A 195 -2.12 23.17 -1.41
N PRO A 196 -3.45 23.00 -1.45
CA PRO A 196 -4.07 21.91 -2.21
C PRO A 196 -3.98 22.17 -3.72
N GLY A 197 -4.17 21.13 -4.52
CA GLY A 197 -4.28 21.26 -5.97
C GLY A 197 -3.95 19.97 -6.70
N GLY A 198 -4.30 19.92 -7.98
CA GLY A 198 -3.97 18.81 -8.88
C GLY A 198 -2.69 19.10 -9.68
N PHE A 199 -2.28 18.11 -10.46
CA PHE A 199 -1.10 18.15 -11.33
C PHE A 199 -1.36 17.29 -12.58
N TYR A 200 -0.53 17.44 -13.62
CA TYR A 200 -0.60 16.64 -14.84
C TYR A 200 0.60 15.70 -14.98
N ASP A 201 1.82 16.22 -14.85
CA ASP A 201 3.06 15.48 -14.97
C ASP A 201 4.08 15.87 -13.87
N ALA A 202 5.28 15.31 -13.90
CA ALA A 202 6.31 15.56 -12.90
C ALA A 202 6.74 17.03 -12.84
N ARG A 203 6.86 17.71 -13.99
CA ARG A 203 7.25 19.13 -14.06
C ARG A 203 6.16 20.03 -13.51
N ASP A 204 4.91 19.75 -13.87
CA ASP A 204 3.75 20.49 -13.36
C ASP A 204 3.60 20.27 -11.86
N PHE A 205 3.80 19.03 -11.38
CA PHE A 205 3.83 18.70 -9.95
C PHE A 205 4.89 19.54 -9.22
N ARG A 206 6.16 19.46 -9.66
CA ARG A 206 7.27 20.19 -9.04
C ARG A 206 7.06 21.69 -9.01
N ARG A 207 6.46 22.25 -10.07
CA ARG A 207 6.15 23.68 -10.16
C ARG A 207 5.05 24.12 -9.19
N ARG A 208 3.97 23.33 -9.05
CA ARG A 208 2.82 23.66 -8.21
C ARG A 208 3.06 23.33 -6.74
N HIS A 209 3.81 22.28 -6.49
CA HIS A 209 4.11 21.73 -5.18
C HIS A 209 5.62 21.60 -5.00
N PRO A 210 6.35 22.70 -4.88
CA PRO A 210 7.82 22.71 -4.96
C PRO A 210 8.51 21.95 -3.83
N ASP A 211 7.87 21.77 -2.69
CA ASP A 211 8.35 20.96 -1.57
C ASP A 211 7.76 19.53 -1.52
N GLY A 212 6.93 19.18 -2.50
CA GLY A 212 6.36 17.85 -2.65
C GLY A 212 5.05 17.59 -1.90
N ARG A 213 4.56 18.49 -1.05
CA ARG A 213 3.33 18.32 -0.27
C ARG A 213 2.10 18.79 -1.05
N ILE A 214 0.95 18.14 -0.84
CA ILE A 214 -0.34 18.56 -1.43
C ILE A 214 -1.40 18.70 -0.33
N GLY A 215 -1.71 19.92 0.08
CA GLY A 215 -2.74 20.24 1.06
C GLY A 215 -2.45 19.75 2.49
N SER A 216 -1.27 19.23 2.74
CA SER A 216 -0.91 18.49 3.94
C SER A 216 0.02 19.26 4.88
N ALA A 217 0.00 18.87 6.16
CA ALA A 217 0.89 19.38 7.19
C ALA A 217 1.61 18.20 7.90
N PRO A 218 2.58 17.52 7.26
CA PRO A 218 3.27 16.38 7.85
C PRO A 218 4.11 16.71 9.09
N GLY A 219 4.30 17.98 9.41
CA GLY A 219 4.87 18.43 10.68
C GLY A 219 4.04 18.07 11.91
N LEU A 220 2.76 17.70 11.74
CA LEU A 220 1.87 17.22 12.80
C LEU A 220 2.05 15.73 13.12
N ALA A 221 2.88 15.02 12.35
CA ALA A 221 3.12 13.61 12.55
C ALA A 221 3.83 13.31 13.87
N SER A 222 3.44 12.21 14.50
CA SER A 222 4.14 11.67 15.66
C SER A 222 4.06 10.13 15.70
N PRO A 223 5.02 9.46 16.39
CA PRO A 223 4.94 8.01 16.60
C PRO A 223 3.67 7.57 17.32
N GLU A 224 3.17 8.38 18.27
CA GLU A 224 1.94 8.08 19.02
C GLU A 224 0.70 8.11 18.11
N HIS A 225 0.61 9.08 17.20
CA HIS A 225 -0.43 9.13 16.17
C HIS A 225 -0.30 7.93 15.24
N GLY A 226 0.93 7.59 14.84
CA GLY A 226 1.24 6.44 14.01
C GLY A 226 0.77 5.12 14.62
N LYS A 227 1.00 4.93 15.94
CA LYS A 227 0.51 3.74 16.65
C LYS A 227 -1.00 3.63 16.64
N ARG A 228 -1.72 4.73 16.91
CA ARG A 228 -3.18 4.74 16.89
C ARG A 228 -3.72 4.41 15.49
N LEU A 229 -3.11 4.98 14.45
CA LEU A 229 -3.47 4.70 13.05
C LEU A 229 -3.18 3.24 12.69
N PHE A 230 -2.04 2.70 13.11
CA PHE A 230 -1.68 1.29 12.92
C PHE A 230 -2.71 0.36 13.56
N ASP A 231 -3.00 0.54 14.84
CA ASP A 231 -3.94 -0.32 15.57
C ASP A 231 -5.33 -0.31 14.90
N THR A 232 -5.82 0.89 14.52
CA THR A 232 -7.10 1.05 13.83
C THR A 232 -7.09 0.41 12.45
N ALA A 233 -6.01 0.57 11.69
CA ALA A 233 -5.89 0.00 10.36
C ALA A 233 -5.84 -1.54 10.40
N VAL A 234 -5.05 -2.10 11.31
CA VAL A 234 -4.96 -3.56 11.48
C VAL A 234 -6.31 -4.15 11.85
N GLU A 235 -7.03 -3.56 12.80
CA GLU A 235 -8.35 -4.05 13.18
C GLU A 235 -9.36 -3.99 12.03
N ALA A 236 -9.46 -2.85 11.37
CA ALA A 236 -10.43 -2.63 10.28
C ALA A 236 -10.12 -3.51 9.06
N ILE A 237 -8.85 -3.61 8.64
CA ILE A 237 -8.45 -4.38 7.47
C ILE A 237 -8.48 -5.89 7.76
N SER A 238 -8.24 -6.33 9.00
CA SER A 238 -8.44 -7.73 9.40
C SER A 238 -9.90 -8.18 9.21
N ARG A 239 -10.88 -7.32 9.55
CA ARG A 239 -12.29 -7.60 9.27
C ARG A 239 -12.57 -7.68 7.76
N GLN A 240 -11.99 -6.78 6.96
CA GLN A 240 -12.14 -6.80 5.50
C GLN A 240 -11.52 -8.06 4.89
N TYR A 241 -10.33 -8.48 5.37
CA TYR A 241 -9.68 -9.71 4.93
C TYR A 241 -10.53 -10.94 5.26
N GLY A 242 -11.06 -11.03 6.48
CA GLY A 242 -11.96 -12.13 6.86
C GLY A 242 -13.21 -12.19 6.00
N ALA A 243 -13.84 -11.05 5.70
CA ALA A 243 -14.99 -10.97 4.81
C ALA A 243 -14.64 -11.43 3.38
N PHE A 244 -13.50 -10.98 2.84
CA PHE A 244 -13.01 -11.38 1.52
C PHE A 244 -12.75 -12.88 1.41
N LEU A 245 -12.23 -13.52 2.45
CA LEU A 245 -12.03 -14.99 2.44
C LEU A 245 -13.35 -15.76 2.50
N ALA A 246 -14.39 -15.18 3.10
CA ALA A 246 -15.71 -15.79 3.23
C ALA A 246 -16.60 -15.61 1.99
N GLU A 247 -16.20 -14.80 1.01
CA GLU A 247 -16.94 -14.67 -0.26
C GLU A 247 -16.89 -15.98 -1.02
N ALA A 248 -18.08 -16.50 -1.35
CA ALA A 248 -18.28 -17.77 -2.05
C ALA A 248 -17.83 -17.69 -3.53
#